data_d7ae15705a5d96552dd657d339c5c8dd
#
_entry.id   d7ae15705a5d96552dd657d339c5c8dd
#
_cell.length_a   1.000
_cell.length_b   1.000
_cell.length_c   1.000
_cell.angle_alpha   90.00
_cell.angle_beta   90.00
_cell.angle_gamma   90.00
#
_symmetry.space_group_name_H-M   'P 1'
#
loop_
_entity.id
_entity.type
_entity.pdbx_description
1 polymer ?
#
loop_
_entity_poly.entity_id
_entity_poly.type
_entity_poly.pdbx_seq_one_letter_code
_entity_poly.pdbx_strand_id
1 'polypeptide(L)'
;MALEIQDPQELWAQCLLNIERQVRPQSFSNWFKQTSVSQFDEDLLVIQVPSAFSAAWVEEHYLQMIQAVVMEETTLAPRISFAVAQAPQPALDPVLPIPTREEESTEDEREEEVETEAGPDQISLNQRYTFEEFIIGDSNQIALATALAVANAPGKAGFNPLVIYGGAGLGKTHLLQAIGHHAHRLKLAERVVYVTSEKFMGDFVQSLRDRDKTNEFKSFYRNVDILLVDDIQFLLHGERTQNEFFHTFNALHQSEKQIVMTCDSPPGHLDGLEERLKSRFIWGLATAINPPELETRIAILHKKAERNGIRIPDDVAALLGNHIRSNVRELEGTLISLMAYCSIHKKELDIEAAKHILDELGPSPSEMSIEAIQQQVADHFNMTQELLIGKGRKQDVVTARHIAMFLIRSLIGSHFTTIGLHFGNRDHSTVIHAVSTVERKCKNDPTFARLVEDLSNTIRRQSH
;
A
#
# COMPACT_ATOMS: atom_id res chain seq x y z
N MET A 1 33.19 -25.11 -39.59
CA MET A 1 31.79 -25.57 -39.55
C MET A 1 30.99 -24.32 -39.26
N ALA A 2 30.27 -23.78 -40.21
CA ALA A 2 29.43 -22.62 -40.00
C ALA A 2 28.30 -23.05 -39.06
N LEU A 3 28.20 -22.38 -37.91
CA LEU A 3 27.06 -22.51 -37.01
C LEU A 3 25.84 -22.02 -37.79
N GLU A 4 24.86 -22.88 -37.99
CA GLU A 4 23.55 -22.50 -38.49
C GLU A 4 23.02 -21.44 -37.54
N ILE A 5 22.78 -20.25 -38.07
CA ILE A 5 22.22 -19.12 -37.33
C ILE A 5 20.80 -19.56 -36.90
N GLN A 6 20.64 -19.95 -35.67
CA GLN A 6 19.31 -20.15 -35.05
C GLN A 6 18.52 -18.84 -35.16
N ASP A 7 17.22 -18.94 -35.37
CA ASP A 7 16.33 -17.77 -35.36
C ASP A 7 16.59 -16.96 -34.11
N PRO A 8 16.91 -15.65 -34.18
CA PRO A 8 17.16 -14.80 -33.04
C PRO A 8 16.07 -14.86 -31.97
N GLN A 9 14.84 -15.13 -32.36
CA GLN A 9 13.69 -15.27 -31.46
C GLN A 9 13.73 -16.61 -30.71
N GLU A 10 14.13 -17.70 -31.33
CA GLU A 10 14.27 -19.00 -30.67
C GLU A 10 15.43 -18.99 -29.67
N LEU A 11 16.54 -18.37 -30.04
CA LEU A 11 17.67 -18.17 -29.12
C LEU A 11 17.25 -17.38 -27.87
N TRP A 12 16.55 -16.26 -28.09
CA TRP A 12 16.12 -15.44 -26.95
C TRP A 12 15.12 -16.16 -26.06
N ALA A 13 14.24 -16.99 -26.63
CA ALA A 13 13.34 -17.82 -25.85
C ALA A 13 14.09 -18.81 -24.94
N GLN A 14 15.20 -19.39 -25.41
CA GLN A 14 16.07 -20.25 -24.56
C GLN A 14 16.79 -19.44 -23.47
N CYS A 15 17.33 -18.28 -23.84
CA CYS A 15 17.91 -17.35 -22.84
C CYS A 15 16.89 -16.96 -21.77
N LEU A 16 15.65 -16.66 -22.15
CA LEU A 16 14.58 -16.32 -21.19
C LEU A 16 14.27 -17.45 -20.23
N LEU A 17 14.26 -18.71 -20.68
CA LEU A 17 14.09 -19.87 -19.79
C LEU A 17 15.23 -20.00 -18.75
N ASN A 18 16.46 -19.66 -19.14
CA ASN A 18 17.60 -19.66 -18.22
C ASN A 18 17.56 -18.45 -17.27
N ILE A 19 17.19 -17.29 -17.77
CA ILE A 19 16.99 -16.08 -16.96
C ILE A 19 15.88 -16.30 -15.93
N GLU A 20 14.74 -16.91 -16.30
CA GLU A 20 13.63 -17.21 -15.41
C GLU A 20 14.03 -18.06 -14.20
N ARG A 21 15.02 -18.96 -14.37
CA ARG A 21 15.54 -19.78 -13.27
C ARG A 21 16.50 -19.04 -12.34
N GLN A 22 17.12 -17.96 -12.81
CA GLN A 22 18.13 -17.21 -12.07
C GLN A 22 17.59 -15.95 -11.40
N VAL A 23 16.47 -15.42 -11.86
CA VAL A 23 15.81 -14.25 -11.28
C VAL A 23 14.53 -14.64 -10.55
N ARG A 24 14.07 -13.77 -9.66
CA ARG A 24 12.80 -13.96 -8.98
C ARG A 24 11.66 -13.92 -10.01
N PRO A 25 10.62 -14.76 -9.87
CA PRO A 25 9.51 -14.85 -10.85
C PRO A 25 8.89 -13.50 -11.21
N GLN A 26 8.93 -12.57 -10.30
CA GLN A 26 8.40 -11.23 -10.43
C GLN A 26 9.28 -10.31 -11.23
N SER A 27 10.58 -10.30 -10.96
CA SER A 27 11.57 -9.56 -11.77
C SER A 27 11.54 -10.07 -13.20
N PHE A 28 11.38 -11.37 -13.41
CA PHE A 28 11.20 -11.94 -14.73
C PHE A 28 9.93 -11.41 -15.43
N SER A 29 8.80 -11.41 -14.71
CA SER A 29 7.52 -10.93 -15.26
C SER A 29 7.55 -9.44 -15.61
N ASN A 30 8.22 -8.63 -14.78
CA ASN A 30 8.27 -7.17 -14.96
C ASN A 30 9.26 -6.73 -16.04
N TRP A 31 10.42 -7.42 -16.17
CA TRP A 31 11.54 -6.90 -16.95
C TRP A 31 11.86 -7.74 -18.19
N PHE A 32 11.51 -9.04 -18.22
CA PHE A 32 11.92 -9.95 -19.27
C PHE A 32 10.76 -10.51 -20.11
N LYS A 33 9.57 -10.67 -19.53
CA LYS A 33 8.43 -11.30 -20.21
C LYS A 33 7.97 -10.61 -21.48
N GLN A 34 8.19 -9.28 -21.56
CA GLN A 34 7.81 -8.45 -22.71
C GLN A 34 9.01 -8.08 -23.61
N THR A 35 10.15 -8.74 -23.45
CA THR A 35 11.32 -8.50 -24.27
C THR A 35 11.36 -9.45 -25.45
N SER A 36 11.96 -8.98 -26.54
CA SER A 36 12.20 -9.76 -27.75
C SER A 36 13.56 -9.38 -28.34
N VAL A 37 14.09 -10.15 -29.29
CA VAL A 37 15.33 -9.81 -29.94
C VAL A 37 15.02 -9.38 -31.38
N SER A 38 15.55 -8.23 -31.80
CA SER A 38 15.40 -7.72 -33.15
C SER A 38 16.58 -8.04 -34.06
N GLN A 39 17.77 -8.21 -33.46
CA GLN A 39 18.99 -8.52 -34.21
C GLN A 39 19.93 -9.34 -33.32
N PHE A 40 20.52 -10.37 -33.92
CA PHE A 40 21.59 -11.15 -33.33
C PHE A 40 22.63 -11.50 -34.40
N ASP A 41 23.87 -11.12 -34.16
CA ASP A 41 25.04 -11.50 -34.96
C ASP A 41 26.24 -11.75 -34.02
N GLU A 42 27.40 -12.08 -34.57
CA GLU A 42 28.60 -12.44 -33.77
C GLU A 42 29.05 -11.31 -32.85
N ASP A 43 28.81 -10.05 -33.21
CA ASP A 43 29.30 -8.87 -32.50
C ASP A 43 28.20 -8.13 -31.70
N LEU A 44 26.92 -8.30 -32.06
CA LEU A 44 25.83 -7.49 -31.53
C LEU A 44 24.56 -8.30 -31.30
N LEU A 45 23.99 -8.11 -30.09
CA LEU A 45 22.64 -8.57 -29.72
C LEU A 45 21.78 -7.36 -29.36
N VAL A 46 20.68 -7.15 -30.10
CA VAL A 46 19.75 -6.05 -29.85
C VAL A 46 18.49 -6.60 -29.22
N ILE A 47 18.27 -6.29 -27.93
CA ILE A 47 17.11 -6.70 -27.17
C ILE A 47 16.07 -5.56 -27.21
N GLN A 48 14.88 -5.85 -27.70
CA GLN A 48 13.75 -4.94 -27.67
C GLN A 48 13.09 -4.98 -26.29
N VAL A 49 12.87 -3.81 -25.72
CA VAL A 49 12.24 -3.61 -24.41
C VAL A 49 11.08 -2.63 -24.52
N PRO A 50 10.09 -2.68 -23.59
CA PRO A 50 8.87 -1.87 -23.70
C PRO A 50 9.11 -0.36 -23.57
N SER A 51 10.17 0.08 -22.85
CA SER A 51 10.44 1.50 -22.59
C SER A 51 11.94 1.78 -22.44
N ALA A 52 12.32 3.06 -22.56
CA ALA A 52 13.68 3.51 -22.32
C ALA A 52 14.13 3.28 -20.87
N PHE A 53 13.19 3.35 -19.93
CA PHE A 53 13.45 3.03 -18.53
C PHE A 53 13.76 1.54 -18.35
N SER A 54 12.98 0.66 -18.96
CA SER A 54 13.25 -0.79 -18.94
C SER A 54 14.62 -1.10 -19.53
N ALA A 55 15.04 -0.38 -20.60
CA ALA A 55 16.37 -0.50 -21.16
C ALA A 55 17.47 -0.15 -20.13
N ALA A 56 17.40 1.05 -19.55
CA ALA A 56 18.39 1.52 -18.59
C ALA A 56 18.41 0.65 -17.32
N TRP A 57 17.26 0.22 -16.83
CA TRP A 57 17.14 -0.62 -15.65
C TRP A 57 17.74 -2.02 -15.86
N VAL A 58 17.38 -2.66 -16.96
CA VAL A 58 17.90 -3.99 -17.31
C VAL A 58 19.42 -3.91 -17.58
N GLU A 59 19.88 -2.86 -18.24
CA GLU A 59 21.31 -2.62 -18.44
C GLU A 59 22.07 -2.46 -17.13
N GLU A 60 21.57 -1.66 -16.19
CA GLU A 60 22.24 -1.40 -14.92
C GLU A 60 22.25 -2.62 -13.99
N HIS A 61 21.17 -3.39 -13.94
CA HIS A 61 20.99 -4.43 -12.93
C HIS A 61 21.20 -5.86 -13.45
N TYR A 62 21.01 -6.11 -14.74
CA TYR A 62 20.98 -7.47 -15.29
C TYR A 62 21.93 -7.70 -16.47
N LEU A 63 22.65 -6.69 -16.95
CA LEU A 63 23.54 -6.82 -18.12
C LEU A 63 24.54 -7.96 -17.97
N GLN A 64 25.22 -8.06 -16.82
CA GLN A 64 26.23 -9.10 -16.58
C GLN A 64 25.60 -10.51 -16.60
N MET A 65 24.41 -10.66 -16.04
CA MET A 65 23.68 -11.93 -16.04
C MET A 65 23.24 -12.31 -17.45
N ILE A 66 22.70 -11.36 -18.23
CA ILE A 66 22.29 -11.60 -19.62
C ILE A 66 23.50 -12.00 -20.44
N GLN A 67 24.67 -11.33 -20.29
CA GLN A 67 25.91 -11.69 -20.96
C GLN A 67 26.34 -13.12 -20.62
N ALA A 68 26.26 -13.52 -19.36
CA ALA A 68 26.60 -14.87 -18.93
C ALA A 68 25.67 -15.93 -19.57
N VAL A 69 24.37 -15.67 -19.56
CA VAL A 69 23.36 -16.58 -20.17
C VAL A 69 23.54 -16.69 -21.68
N VAL A 70 23.77 -15.57 -22.37
CA VAL A 70 24.01 -15.56 -23.84
C VAL A 70 25.28 -16.30 -24.19
N MET A 71 26.34 -16.13 -23.41
CA MET A 71 27.61 -16.84 -23.58
C MET A 71 27.47 -18.35 -23.33
N GLU A 72 26.64 -18.75 -22.37
CA GLU A 72 26.34 -20.15 -22.08
C GLU A 72 25.60 -20.85 -23.25
N GLU A 73 24.63 -20.15 -23.86
CA GLU A 73 23.81 -20.69 -24.93
C GLU A 73 24.47 -20.63 -26.32
N THR A 74 25.32 -19.63 -26.57
CA THR A 74 25.87 -19.38 -27.92
C THR A 74 27.36 -19.57 -28.04
N THR A 75 28.10 -19.67 -26.92
CA THR A 75 29.56 -19.60 -26.86
C THR A 75 30.15 -18.30 -27.45
N LEU A 76 29.31 -17.29 -27.71
CA LEU A 76 29.68 -15.98 -28.24
C LEU A 76 29.51 -14.94 -27.11
N ALA A 77 30.24 -13.84 -27.20
CA ALA A 77 30.14 -12.72 -26.27
C ALA A 77 29.77 -11.42 -27.03
N PRO A 78 28.60 -11.33 -27.66
CA PRO A 78 28.20 -10.16 -28.39
C PRO A 78 28.01 -8.96 -27.47
N ARG A 79 28.18 -7.76 -28.00
CA ARG A 79 27.80 -6.53 -27.32
C ARG A 79 26.29 -6.48 -27.23
N ILE A 80 25.76 -6.36 -26.02
CA ILE A 80 24.32 -6.24 -25.81
C ILE A 80 23.91 -4.76 -25.93
N SER A 81 22.87 -4.51 -26.68
CA SER A 81 22.26 -3.19 -26.83
C SER A 81 20.75 -3.31 -26.64
N PHE A 82 20.13 -2.29 -26.07
CA PHE A 82 18.70 -2.26 -25.83
C PHE A 82 18.03 -1.25 -26.77
N ALA A 83 16.96 -1.67 -27.43
CA ALA A 83 16.12 -0.82 -28.30
C ALA A 83 14.70 -0.78 -27.78
N VAL A 84 14.08 0.39 -27.82
CA VAL A 84 12.66 0.52 -27.41
C VAL A 84 11.78 0.04 -28.56
N ALA A 85 10.89 -0.91 -28.27
CA ALA A 85 9.92 -1.40 -29.26
C ALA A 85 8.99 -0.25 -29.67
N GLN A 86 8.99 0.12 -30.95
CA GLN A 86 8.01 1.07 -31.49
C GLN A 86 6.65 0.37 -31.54
N ALA A 87 5.74 0.72 -30.63
CA ALA A 87 4.35 0.31 -30.73
C ALA A 87 3.74 0.88 -32.04
N PRO A 88 2.92 0.11 -32.75
CA PRO A 88 2.18 0.65 -33.89
C PRO A 88 1.31 1.80 -33.38
N GLN A 89 1.50 2.99 -33.94
CA GLN A 89 0.67 4.16 -33.67
C GLN A 89 -0.78 3.81 -34.04
N PRO A 90 -1.74 3.85 -33.09
CA PRO A 90 -3.15 3.86 -33.49
C PRO A 90 -3.42 5.17 -34.21
N ALA A 91 -4.06 5.08 -35.39
CA ALA A 91 -4.51 6.22 -36.14
C ALA A 91 -5.35 7.14 -35.24
N LEU A 92 -5.01 8.43 -35.25
CA LEU A 92 -5.76 9.47 -34.55
C LEU A 92 -7.15 9.57 -35.19
N ASP A 93 -8.15 8.99 -34.54
CA ASP A 93 -9.55 9.34 -34.80
C ASP A 93 -9.83 10.74 -34.21
N PRO A 94 -10.63 11.56 -34.92
CA PRO A 94 -10.82 12.97 -34.54
C PRO A 94 -11.54 13.07 -33.19
N VAL A 95 -10.95 13.89 -32.33
CA VAL A 95 -11.49 14.30 -31.03
C VAL A 95 -12.93 14.75 -31.16
N LEU A 96 -13.86 14.03 -30.60
CA LEU A 96 -15.24 14.49 -30.39
C LEU A 96 -15.25 15.60 -29.35
N PRO A 97 -16.00 16.70 -29.58
CA PRO A 97 -16.04 17.82 -28.64
C PRO A 97 -16.73 17.41 -27.33
N ILE A 98 -16.06 17.74 -26.23
CA ILE A 98 -16.60 17.63 -24.89
C ILE A 98 -17.80 18.59 -24.77
N PRO A 99 -19.00 18.17 -24.33
CA PRO A 99 -20.10 19.08 -24.12
C PRO A 99 -19.76 20.05 -22.98
N THR A 100 -19.70 21.32 -23.30
CA THR A 100 -19.69 22.44 -22.36
C THR A 100 -20.97 22.41 -21.54
N ARG A 101 -20.87 22.12 -20.26
CA ARG A 101 -21.95 22.28 -19.30
C ARG A 101 -21.81 23.67 -18.66
N GLU A 102 -22.85 24.46 -18.84
CA GLU A 102 -22.99 25.79 -18.28
C GLU A 102 -22.92 25.77 -16.74
N GLU A 103 -22.39 26.88 -16.23
CA GLU A 103 -22.18 27.17 -14.82
C GLU A 103 -23.47 27.05 -13.99
N GLU A 104 -23.45 26.22 -12.95
CA GLU A 104 -24.22 26.46 -11.72
C GLU A 104 -23.40 26.00 -10.51
N SER A 105 -23.17 26.99 -9.68
CA SER A 105 -22.72 27.12 -8.30
C SER A 105 -22.48 25.87 -7.43
N THR A 106 -21.25 25.83 -6.90
CA THR A 106 -20.87 25.57 -5.50
C THR A 106 -21.71 24.60 -4.69
N GLU A 107 -21.09 23.47 -4.35
CA GLU A 107 -21.21 22.89 -3.01
C GLU A 107 -20.13 21.79 -2.86
N ASP A 108 -19.51 21.76 -1.69
CA ASP A 108 -18.50 20.82 -1.21
C ASP A 108 -18.67 19.39 -1.75
N GLU A 109 -17.83 18.96 -2.69
CA GLU A 109 -17.66 17.55 -3.01
C GLU A 109 -16.77 16.88 -1.94
N ARG A 110 -17.35 16.59 -0.80
CA ARG A 110 -16.98 15.40 -0.04
C ARG A 110 -17.26 14.22 -0.97
N GLU A 111 -16.27 13.37 -1.19
CA GLU A 111 -16.49 12.05 -1.76
C GLU A 111 -17.51 11.29 -0.86
N GLU A 112 -18.78 11.50 -1.09
CA GLU A 112 -19.81 10.59 -0.67
C GLU A 112 -19.59 9.31 -1.49
N GLU A 113 -19.09 8.28 -0.82
CA GLU A 113 -19.33 6.90 -1.25
C GLU A 113 -20.83 6.82 -1.51
N VAL A 114 -21.20 6.71 -2.79
CA VAL A 114 -22.60 6.48 -3.17
C VAL A 114 -22.98 5.14 -2.56
N GLU A 115 -23.52 5.17 -1.36
CA GLU A 115 -24.31 4.08 -0.78
C GLU A 115 -25.56 3.94 -1.65
N THR A 116 -25.44 3.23 -2.77
CA THR A 116 -26.61 2.63 -3.38
C THR A 116 -27.17 1.70 -2.31
N GLU A 117 -28.36 2.02 -1.80
CA GLU A 117 -29.17 1.11 -1.01
C GLU A 117 -29.40 -0.17 -1.84
N ALA A 118 -28.41 -1.07 -1.76
CA ALA A 118 -28.52 -2.39 -2.34
C ALA A 118 -29.54 -3.16 -1.52
N GLY A 119 -30.56 -3.68 -2.19
CA GLY A 119 -31.49 -4.61 -1.57
C GLY A 119 -30.74 -5.79 -0.93
N PRO A 120 -31.37 -6.59 -0.06
CA PRO A 120 -30.74 -7.58 0.80
C PRO A 120 -29.91 -8.67 0.10
N ASP A 121 -29.92 -8.72 -1.23
CA ASP A 121 -29.21 -9.72 -2.06
C ASP A 121 -28.10 -9.14 -2.96
N GLN A 122 -27.80 -7.83 -2.91
CA GLN A 122 -26.71 -7.27 -3.74
C GLN A 122 -25.39 -7.26 -2.98
N ILE A 123 -24.38 -7.89 -3.59
CA ILE A 123 -22.99 -7.89 -3.13
C ILE A 123 -22.44 -6.48 -3.26
N SER A 124 -22.29 -5.79 -2.14
CA SER A 124 -21.70 -4.43 -2.07
C SER A 124 -20.18 -4.48 -2.14
N LEU A 125 -19.60 -5.10 -3.20
CA LEU A 125 -18.17 -5.11 -3.43
C LEU A 125 -17.79 -4.08 -4.50
N ASN A 126 -16.72 -3.33 -4.26
CA ASN A 126 -16.19 -2.40 -5.25
C ASN A 126 -15.62 -3.18 -6.43
N GLN A 127 -16.19 -2.99 -7.62
CA GLN A 127 -15.78 -3.68 -8.85
C GLN A 127 -14.30 -3.50 -9.21
N ARG A 128 -13.64 -2.51 -8.61
CA ARG A 128 -12.24 -2.20 -8.81
C ARG A 128 -11.28 -3.08 -8.01
N TYR A 129 -11.77 -3.76 -6.99
CA TYR A 129 -10.91 -4.54 -6.07
C TYR A 129 -10.94 -6.02 -6.46
N THR A 130 -10.19 -6.34 -7.50
CA THR A 130 -10.02 -7.71 -8.00
C THR A 130 -8.56 -8.14 -7.92
N PHE A 131 -8.29 -9.45 -8.00
CA PHE A 131 -6.92 -9.95 -8.01
C PHE A 131 -6.12 -9.48 -9.24
N GLU A 132 -6.79 -9.30 -10.38
CA GLU A 132 -6.19 -8.83 -11.63
C GLU A 132 -5.70 -7.38 -11.54
N GLU A 133 -6.34 -6.58 -10.71
CA GLU A 133 -5.97 -5.17 -10.46
C GLU A 133 -4.96 -5.02 -9.31
N PHE A 134 -4.70 -6.09 -8.56
CA PHE A 134 -3.76 -6.07 -7.45
C PHE A 134 -2.34 -6.25 -7.95
N ILE A 135 -1.48 -5.25 -7.75
CA ILE A 135 -0.09 -5.30 -8.20
C ILE A 135 0.74 -6.12 -7.21
N ILE A 136 1.40 -7.12 -7.74
CA ILE A 136 2.20 -8.07 -6.95
C ILE A 136 3.60 -7.53 -6.74
N GLY A 137 4.13 -7.62 -5.51
CA GLY A 137 5.50 -7.32 -5.10
C GLY A 137 5.95 -8.31 -4.02
N ASP A 138 7.25 -8.33 -3.74
CA ASP A 138 7.80 -9.20 -2.68
C ASP A 138 7.13 -8.93 -1.33
N SER A 139 6.72 -7.68 -1.10
CA SER A 139 6.08 -7.21 0.13
C SER A 139 4.66 -7.77 0.36
N ASN A 140 3.98 -8.28 -0.68
CA ASN A 140 2.58 -8.73 -0.62
C ASN A 140 2.32 -10.10 -1.24
N GLN A 141 3.33 -10.76 -1.81
CA GLN A 141 3.20 -12.02 -2.53
C GLN A 141 2.59 -13.13 -1.67
N ILE A 142 3.02 -13.26 -0.41
CA ILE A 142 2.50 -14.28 0.52
C ILE A 142 1.03 -13.99 0.84
N ALA A 143 0.68 -12.73 1.07
CA ALA A 143 -0.69 -12.33 1.35
C ALA A 143 -1.62 -12.63 0.16
N LEU A 144 -1.15 -12.33 -1.07
CA LEU A 144 -1.90 -12.64 -2.28
C LEU A 144 -2.07 -14.15 -2.47
N ALA A 145 -1.00 -14.95 -2.34
CA ALA A 145 -1.07 -16.40 -2.48
C ALA A 145 -2.06 -17.02 -1.48
N THR A 146 -2.04 -16.54 -0.24
CA THR A 146 -2.97 -16.96 0.81
C THR A 146 -4.41 -16.55 0.46
N ALA A 147 -4.62 -15.32 0.03
CA ALA A 147 -5.93 -14.83 -0.37
C ALA A 147 -6.52 -15.64 -1.54
N LEU A 148 -5.70 -15.96 -2.54
CA LEU A 148 -6.10 -16.83 -3.66
C LEU A 148 -6.45 -18.26 -3.19
N ALA A 149 -5.68 -18.83 -2.26
CA ALA A 149 -5.98 -20.13 -1.71
C ALA A 149 -7.33 -20.15 -0.99
N VAL A 150 -7.62 -19.14 -0.19
CA VAL A 150 -8.91 -18.97 0.50
C VAL A 150 -10.04 -18.75 -0.49
N ALA A 151 -9.83 -17.89 -1.50
CA ALA A 151 -10.86 -17.59 -2.50
C ALA A 151 -11.24 -18.82 -3.36
N ASN A 152 -10.28 -19.72 -3.64
CA ASN A 152 -10.50 -20.94 -4.40
C ASN A 152 -11.15 -22.08 -3.60
N ALA A 153 -11.05 -22.05 -2.28
CA ALA A 153 -11.61 -23.09 -1.40
C ALA A 153 -12.14 -22.51 -0.08
N PRO A 154 -13.20 -21.67 -0.12
CA PRO A 154 -13.74 -21.04 1.08
C PRO A 154 -14.17 -22.07 2.13
N GLY A 155 -13.82 -21.84 3.38
CA GLY A 155 -14.16 -22.70 4.52
C GLY A 155 -13.44 -24.05 4.60
N LYS A 156 -12.73 -24.46 3.54
CA LYS A 156 -12.10 -25.78 3.46
C LYS A 156 -10.61 -25.78 3.81
N ALA A 157 -9.94 -24.67 3.68
CA ALA A 157 -8.53 -24.55 4.00
C ALA A 157 -8.36 -24.35 5.51
N GLY A 158 -7.24 -24.82 6.08
CA GLY A 158 -6.86 -24.50 7.47
C GLY A 158 -6.58 -23.01 7.71
N PHE A 159 -7.12 -22.13 6.83
CA PHE A 159 -6.97 -20.69 6.78
C PHE A 159 -8.26 -19.96 7.17
N ASN A 160 -9.01 -20.53 8.11
CA ASN A 160 -10.23 -19.91 8.62
C ASN A 160 -10.13 -19.68 10.14
N PRO A 161 -10.10 -18.43 10.62
CA PRO A 161 -10.17 -17.19 9.85
C PRO A 161 -8.86 -16.88 9.09
N LEU A 162 -8.96 -16.04 8.04
CA LEU A 162 -7.82 -15.36 7.46
C LEU A 162 -7.77 -13.93 8.01
N VAL A 163 -6.62 -13.51 8.54
CA VAL A 163 -6.38 -12.14 8.99
C VAL A 163 -5.29 -11.51 8.13
N ILE A 164 -5.63 -10.45 7.38
CA ILE A 164 -4.70 -9.68 6.57
C ILE A 164 -4.34 -8.42 7.35
N TYR A 165 -3.07 -8.24 7.71
CA TYR A 165 -2.66 -7.09 8.50
C TYR A 165 -1.52 -6.31 7.85
N GLY A 166 -1.39 -5.03 8.24
CA GLY A 166 -0.36 -4.13 7.72
C GLY A 166 -0.76 -2.67 7.86
N GLY A 167 0.15 -1.76 7.58
CA GLY A 167 -0.08 -0.32 7.69
C GLY A 167 -1.29 0.18 6.87
N ALA A 168 -1.74 1.39 7.16
CA ALA A 168 -2.81 2.03 6.40
C ALA A 168 -2.41 2.22 4.93
N GLY A 169 -3.38 2.06 4.00
CA GLY A 169 -3.16 2.33 2.57
C GLY A 169 -2.28 1.33 1.82
N LEU A 170 -2.02 0.12 2.36
CA LEU A 170 -1.21 -0.92 1.71
C LEU A 170 -2.01 -1.89 0.83
N GLY A 171 -3.34 -1.73 0.71
CA GLY A 171 -4.18 -2.58 -0.13
C GLY A 171 -4.88 -3.72 0.61
N LYS A 172 -4.98 -3.69 1.95
CA LYS A 172 -5.72 -4.70 2.74
C LYS A 172 -7.17 -4.86 2.27
N THR A 173 -7.91 -3.76 2.20
CA THR A 173 -9.30 -3.72 1.72
C THR A 173 -9.44 -4.23 0.29
N HIS A 174 -8.47 -3.91 -0.58
CA HIS A 174 -8.44 -4.42 -1.94
C HIS A 174 -8.36 -5.94 -1.95
N LEU A 175 -7.40 -6.51 -1.23
CA LEU A 175 -7.20 -7.96 -1.18
C LEU A 175 -8.38 -8.67 -0.51
N LEU A 176 -8.96 -8.08 0.53
CA LEU A 176 -10.17 -8.56 1.19
C LEU A 176 -11.34 -8.70 0.21
N GLN A 177 -11.63 -7.65 -0.54
CA GLN A 177 -12.74 -7.65 -1.49
C GLN A 177 -12.45 -8.50 -2.74
N ALA A 178 -11.18 -8.61 -3.17
CA ALA A 178 -10.77 -9.49 -4.25
C ALA A 178 -11.09 -10.96 -3.97
N ILE A 179 -10.97 -11.41 -2.71
CA ILE A 179 -11.40 -12.75 -2.29
C ILE A 179 -12.89 -12.94 -2.56
N GLY A 180 -13.71 -11.98 -2.15
CA GLY A 180 -15.16 -12.05 -2.36
C GLY A 180 -15.56 -12.06 -3.82
N HIS A 181 -14.97 -11.17 -4.62
CA HIS A 181 -15.18 -11.12 -6.07
C HIS A 181 -14.84 -12.44 -6.75
N HIS A 182 -13.68 -12.99 -6.42
CA HIS A 182 -13.19 -14.23 -7.04
C HIS A 182 -14.08 -15.42 -6.69
N ALA A 183 -14.40 -15.60 -5.42
CA ALA A 183 -15.25 -16.71 -4.95
C ALA A 183 -16.66 -16.61 -5.55
N HIS A 184 -17.22 -15.42 -5.63
CA HIS A 184 -18.55 -15.21 -6.23
C HIS A 184 -18.54 -15.48 -7.74
N ARG A 185 -17.56 -14.93 -8.47
CA ARG A 185 -17.39 -15.13 -9.92
C ARG A 185 -17.28 -16.61 -10.30
N LEU A 186 -16.58 -17.39 -9.50
CA LEU A 186 -16.42 -18.84 -9.71
C LEU A 186 -17.57 -19.66 -9.11
N LYS A 187 -18.61 -19.02 -8.56
CA LYS A 187 -19.76 -19.67 -7.89
C LYS A 187 -19.35 -20.63 -6.76
N LEU A 188 -18.26 -20.32 -6.07
CA LEU A 188 -17.79 -21.05 -4.89
C LEU A 188 -18.47 -20.56 -3.60
N ALA A 189 -19.07 -19.36 -3.65
CA ALA A 189 -19.86 -18.77 -2.59
C ALA A 189 -21.04 -17.98 -3.23
N GLU A 190 -22.25 -18.21 -2.72
CA GLU A 190 -23.45 -17.49 -3.19
C GLU A 190 -23.66 -16.21 -2.38
N ARG A 191 -23.51 -16.28 -1.07
CA ARG A 191 -23.71 -15.15 -0.15
C ARG A 191 -22.37 -14.67 0.39
N VAL A 192 -21.83 -13.61 -0.23
CA VAL A 192 -20.63 -12.90 0.22
C VAL A 192 -21.05 -11.58 0.82
N VAL A 193 -20.71 -11.33 2.07
CA VAL A 193 -21.00 -10.06 2.75
C VAL A 193 -19.69 -9.37 3.09
N TYR A 194 -19.54 -8.13 2.62
CA TYR A 194 -18.50 -7.20 3.02
C TYR A 194 -19.06 -6.19 4.00
N VAL A 195 -18.37 -5.94 5.08
CA VAL A 195 -18.76 -4.98 6.10
C VAL A 195 -17.53 -4.37 6.76
N THR A 196 -17.55 -3.07 7.02
CA THR A 196 -16.58 -2.45 7.93
C THR A 196 -17.00 -2.72 9.38
N SER A 197 -16.04 -2.79 10.28
CA SER A 197 -16.33 -3.00 11.71
C SER A 197 -17.24 -1.92 12.28
N GLU A 198 -17.12 -0.68 11.80
CA GLU A 198 -17.99 0.43 12.20
C GLU A 198 -19.44 0.21 11.74
N LYS A 199 -19.64 -0.23 10.50
CA LYS A 199 -20.98 -0.55 10.00
C LYS A 199 -21.59 -1.73 10.75
N PHE A 200 -20.84 -2.81 10.99
CA PHE A 200 -21.30 -3.94 11.80
C PHE A 200 -21.78 -3.49 13.19
N MET A 201 -21.01 -2.60 13.84
CA MET A 201 -21.35 -2.02 15.13
C MET A 201 -22.61 -1.15 15.03
N GLY A 202 -22.72 -0.31 14.00
CA GLY A 202 -23.90 0.52 13.74
C GLY A 202 -25.16 -0.31 13.54
N ASP A 203 -25.09 -1.33 12.69
CA ASP A 203 -26.21 -2.25 12.42
C ASP A 203 -26.61 -3.01 13.68
N PHE A 204 -25.64 -3.45 14.50
CA PHE A 204 -25.94 -4.09 15.78
C PHE A 204 -26.65 -3.14 16.75
N VAL A 205 -26.14 -1.92 16.95
CA VAL A 205 -26.78 -0.93 17.84
C VAL A 205 -28.19 -0.58 17.36
N GLN A 206 -28.39 -0.45 16.05
CA GLN A 206 -29.71 -0.19 15.48
C GLN A 206 -30.67 -1.38 15.71
N SER A 207 -30.17 -2.61 15.62
CA SER A 207 -30.96 -3.82 15.84
C SER A 207 -31.47 -3.97 17.29
N LEU A 208 -30.77 -3.38 18.27
CA LEU A 208 -31.18 -3.44 19.68
C LEU A 208 -32.49 -2.68 20.00
N ARG A 209 -32.97 -1.85 19.06
CA ARG A 209 -34.22 -1.09 19.24
C ARG A 209 -35.46 -1.93 19.15
N ASP A 210 -35.39 -3.09 18.48
CA ASP A 210 -36.48 -4.01 18.23
C ASP A 210 -36.00 -5.47 18.21
N ARG A 211 -36.76 -6.39 18.80
CA ARG A 211 -36.40 -7.82 18.82
C ARG A 211 -36.42 -8.45 17.44
N ASP A 212 -37.32 -8.06 16.57
CA ASP A 212 -37.39 -8.57 15.21
C ASP A 212 -36.20 -8.13 14.42
N LYS A 213 -35.77 -6.88 14.54
CA LYS A 213 -34.50 -6.37 13.94
C LYS A 213 -33.27 -7.07 14.46
N THR A 214 -33.25 -7.47 15.74
CA THR A 214 -32.14 -8.26 16.30
C THR A 214 -32.06 -9.63 15.64
N ASN A 215 -33.20 -10.27 15.34
CA ASN A 215 -33.24 -11.56 14.66
C ASN A 215 -32.84 -11.41 13.17
N GLU A 216 -33.28 -10.35 12.53
CA GLU A 216 -32.88 -10.02 11.14
C GLU A 216 -31.37 -9.79 11.04
N PHE A 217 -30.77 -8.99 11.94
CA PHE A 217 -29.34 -8.78 12.03
C PHE A 217 -28.56 -10.10 12.16
N LYS A 218 -28.98 -10.94 13.12
CA LYS A 218 -28.35 -12.26 13.31
C LYS A 218 -28.49 -13.15 12.10
N SER A 219 -29.67 -13.18 11.50
CA SER A 219 -29.93 -13.96 10.29
C SER A 219 -29.09 -13.45 9.11
N PHE A 220 -28.94 -12.14 8.95
CA PHE A 220 -28.16 -11.54 7.88
C PHE A 220 -26.67 -11.93 7.97
N TYR A 221 -26.02 -11.70 9.13
CA TYR A 221 -24.59 -11.91 9.28
C TYR A 221 -24.18 -13.39 9.53
N ARG A 222 -25.09 -14.24 10.00
CA ARG A 222 -24.77 -15.65 10.31
C ARG A 222 -25.13 -16.64 9.20
N ASN A 223 -25.84 -16.19 8.15
CA ASN A 223 -26.23 -17.04 7.02
C ASN A 223 -25.47 -16.62 5.75
N VAL A 224 -24.17 -16.44 5.82
CA VAL A 224 -23.31 -16.08 4.68
C VAL A 224 -22.33 -17.22 4.40
N ASP A 225 -21.85 -17.33 3.18
CA ASP A 225 -20.80 -18.28 2.82
C ASP A 225 -19.41 -17.71 3.11
N ILE A 226 -19.25 -16.39 2.88
CA ILE A 226 -18.03 -15.65 3.19
C ILE A 226 -18.41 -14.35 3.89
N LEU A 227 -17.83 -14.11 5.07
CA LEU A 227 -17.88 -12.83 5.78
C LEU A 227 -16.54 -12.13 5.65
N LEU A 228 -16.55 -10.96 5.03
CA LEU A 228 -15.41 -10.07 4.86
C LEU A 228 -15.56 -8.88 5.81
N VAL A 229 -14.68 -8.78 6.80
CA VAL A 229 -14.75 -7.71 7.82
C VAL A 229 -13.51 -6.82 7.71
N ASP A 230 -13.74 -5.55 7.38
CA ASP A 230 -12.67 -4.60 7.23
C ASP A 230 -12.42 -3.83 8.53
N ASP A 231 -11.14 -3.56 8.80
CA ASP A 231 -10.66 -2.72 9.89
C ASP A 231 -11.16 -3.14 11.28
N ILE A 232 -10.89 -4.41 11.69
CA ILE A 232 -11.35 -4.98 12.97
C ILE A 232 -10.86 -4.22 14.21
N GLN A 233 -9.86 -3.34 14.10
CA GLN A 233 -9.40 -2.51 15.20
C GLN A 233 -10.50 -1.56 15.72
N PHE A 234 -11.51 -1.21 14.93
CA PHE A 234 -12.63 -0.39 15.41
C PHE A 234 -13.60 -1.16 16.33
N LEU A 235 -13.58 -2.49 16.36
CA LEU A 235 -14.35 -3.28 17.34
C LEU A 235 -13.85 -3.09 18.79
N LEU A 236 -12.65 -2.51 19.00
CA LEU A 236 -12.02 -2.37 20.32
C LEU A 236 -12.82 -1.51 21.30
N HIS A 237 -13.73 -0.67 20.81
CA HIS A 237 -14.42 0.35 21.61
C HIS A 237 -15.79 -0.07 22.17
N GLY A 238 -16.20 -1.37 22.08
CA GLY A 238 -17.52 -1.78 22.53
C GLY A 238 -17.63 -3.23 22.99
N GLU A 239 -17.62 -3.48 24.31
CA GLU A 239 -17.74 -4.85 24.86
C GLU A 239 -18.98 -5.62 24.34
N ARG A 240 -20.14 -4.95 24.21
CA ARG A 240 -21.34 -5.58 23.70
C ARG A 240 -21.21 -5.97 22.23
N THR A 241 -20.57 -5.14 21.43
CA THR A 241 -20.33 -5.41 20.00
C THR A 241 -19.30 -6.52 19.86
N GLN A 242 -18.23 -6.52 20.64
CA GLN A 242 -17.26 -7.62 20.65
C GLN A 242 -17.92 -8.96 20.99
N ASN A 243 -18.85 -8.95 21.97
CA ASN A 243 -19.61 -10.14 22.34
C ASN A 243 -20.51 -10.64 21.19
N GLU A 244 -21.25 -9.76 20.53
CA GLU A 244 -22.10 -10.16 19.38
C GLU A 244 -21.25 -10.63 18.20
N PHE A 245 -20.12 -9.96 17.93
CA PHE A 245 -19.18 -10.40 16.92
C PHE A 245 -18.61 -11.79 17.23
N PHE A 246 -18.27 -12.05 18.49
CA PHE A 246 -17.83 -13.38 18.93
C PHE A 246 -18.88 -14.48 18.66
N HIS A 247 -20.15 -14.20 18.91
CA HIS A 247 -21.23 -15.13 18.62
C HIS A 247 -21.42 -15.33 17.11
N THR A 248 -21.33 -14.28 16.31
CA THR A 248 -21.40 -14.35 14.84
C THR A 248 -20.21 -15.14 14.28
N PHE A 249 -19.00 -14.85 14.76
CA PHE A 249 -17.79 -15.59 14.41
C PHE A 249 -17.93 -17.09 14.68
N ASN A 250 -18.35 -17.45 15.89
CA ASN A 250 -18.50 -18.87 16.25
C ASN A 250 -19.56 -19.59 15.42
N ALA A 251 -20.69 -18.93 15.13
CA ALA A 251 -21.75 -19.49 14.30
C ALA A 251 -21.23 -19.82 12.88
N LEU A 252 -20.51 -18.88 12.26
CA LEU A 252 -19.92 -19.05 10.93
C LEU A 252 -18.82 -20.11 10.92
N HIS A 253 -17.90 -20.02 11.89
CA HIS A 253 -16.78 -20.96 11.98
C HIS A 253 -17.25 -22.41 12.21
N GLN A 254 -18.26 -22.63 13.08
CA GLN A 254 -18.84 -23.95 13.30
C GLN A 254 -19.59 -24.50 12.08
N SER A 255 -20.10 -23.61 11.23
CA SER A 255 -20.76 -23.97 9.97
C SER A 255 -19.79 -24.05 8.79
N GLU A 256 -18.48 -24.06 9.05
CA GLU A 256 -17.42 -24.10 8.04
C GLU A 256 -17.50 -22.96 6.99
N LYS A 257 -18.09 -21.82 7.38
CA LYS A 257 -18.15 -20.61 6.54
C LYS A 257 -16.86 -19.81 6.67
N GLN A 258 -16.41 -19.23 5.56
CA GLN A 258 -15.15 -18.50 5.53
C GLN A 258 -15.29 -17.13 6.20
N ILE A 259 -14.34 -16.79 7.06
CA ILE A 259 -14.20 -15.47 7.67
C ILE A 259 -12.84 -14.89 7.22
N VAL A 260 -12.87 -13.67 6.68
CA VAL A 260 -11.66 -12.93 6.32
C VAL A 260 -11.74 -11.56 6.99
N MET A 261 -10.65 -11.13 7.58
CA MET A 261 -10.59 -9.88 8.35
C MET A 261 -9.35 -9.08 7.98
N THR A 262 -9.44 -7.75 8.08
CA THR A 262 -8.27 -6.88 7.99
C THR A 262 -8.01 -6.15 9.31
N CYS A 263 -6.75 -5.82 9.58
CA CYS A 263 -6.37 -4.95 10.69
C CYS A 263 -5.03 -4.23 10.43
N ASP A 264 -4.75 -3.21 11.24
CA ASP A 264 -3.53 -2.40 11.07
C ASP A 264 -2.30 -3.04 11.73
N SER A 265 -2.49 -4.00 12.62
CA SER A 265 -1.43 -4.67 13.37
C SER A 265 -1.70 -6.17 13.51
N PRO A 266 -0.67 -6.99 13.83
CA PRO A 266 -0.87 -8.42 14.10
C PRO A 266 -1.94 -8.64 15.17
N PRO A 267 -2.80 -9.68 15.04
CA PRO A 267 -3.91 -9.93 15.96
C PRO A 267 -3.50 -10.02 17.44
N GLY A 268 -2.29 -10.50 17.70
CA GLY A 268 -1.73 -10.59 19.07
C GLY A 268 -1.46 -9.24 19.72
N HIS A 269 -1.34 -8.16 18.95
CA HIS A 269 -1.01 -6.80 19.41
C HIS A 269 -2.23 -5.86 19.42
N LEU A 270 -3.44 -6.40 19.27
CA LEU A 270 -4.67 -5.61 19.37
C LEU A 270 -5.03 -5.40 20.85
N ASP A 271 -4.58 -4.28 21.42
CA ASP A 271 -4.90 -3.90 22.79
C ASP A 271 -6.38 -3.46 22.89
N GLY A 272 -7.10 -3.98 23.91
CA GLY A 272 -8.54 -3.70 24.09
C GLY A 272 -9.47 -4.73 23.45
N LEU A 273 -8.95 -5.71 22.71
CA LEU A 273 -9.73 -6.85 22.23
C LEU A 273 -9.87 -7.89 23.35
N GLU A 274 -11.08 -8.40 23.55
CA GLU A 274 -11.32 -9.49 24.51
C GLU A 274 -10.47 -10.71 24.18
N GLU A 275 -9.84 -11.33 25.18
CA GLU A 275 -8.92 -12.46 25.03
C GLU A 275 -9.53 -13.65 24.24
N ARG A 276 -10.85 -13.87 24.38
CA ARG A 276 -11.54 -14.91 23.63
C ARG A 276 -11.60 -14.63 22.10
N LEU A 277 -11.76 -13.35 21.68
CA LEU A 277 -11.69 -12.96 20.27
C LEU A 277 -10.25 -13.01 19.77
N LYS A 278 -9.32 -12.52 20.56
CA LYS A 278 -7.89 -12.53 20.24
C LYS A 278 -7.41 -13.95 19.96
N SER A 279 -7.78 -14.91 20.82
CA SER A 279 -7.45 -16.33 20.62
C SER A 279 -8.06 -16.90 19.32
N ARG A 280 -9.28 -16.48 18.95
CA ARG A 280 -9.93 -16.89 17.70
C ARG A 280 -9.24 -16.34 16.47
N PHE A 281 -8.79 -15.09 16.50
CA PHE A 281 -8.08 -14.47 15.39
C PHE A 281 -6.69 -15.07 15.17
N ILE A 282 -6.02 -15.50 16.25
CA ILE A 282 -4.72 -16.17 16.20
C ILE A 282 -4.85 -17.63 15.74
N TRP A 283 -5.99 -18.28 15.95
CA TRP A 283 -6.20 -19.68 15.59
C TRP A 283 -6.08 -19.96 14.08
N GLY A 284 -6.50 -18.98 13.24
CA GLY A 284 -6.39 -19.09 11.79
C GLY A 284 -5.02 -18.69 11.25
N LEU A 285 -4.99 -18.21 10.02
CA LEU A 285 -3.79 -17.69 9.39
C LEU A 285 -3.77 -16.16 9.42
N ALA A 286 -2.67 -15.59 9.89
CA ALA A 286 -2.41 -14.17 9.80
C ALA A 286 -1.30 -13.92 8.77
N THR A 287 -1.54 -13.00 7.82
CA THR A 287 -0.60 -12.63 6.76
C THR A 287 -0.37 -11.13 6.73
N ALA A 288 0.88 -10.73 6.52
CA ALA A 288 1.27 -9.32 6.48
C ALA A 288 1.28 -8.76 5.06
N ILE A 289 0.86 -7.50 4.92
CA ILE A 289 1.18 -6.68 3.76
C ILE A 289 2.15 -5.58 4.22
N ASN A 290 3.35 -5.58 3.66
CA ASN A 290 4.37 -4.59 3.96
C ASN A 290 4.38 -3.47 2.91
N PRO A 291 4.99 -2.31 3.19
CA PRO A 291 5.18 -1.26 2.20
C PRO A 291 5.86 -1.80 0.93
N PRO A 292 5.36 -1.42 -0.25
CA PRO A 292 5.89 -1.91 -1.52
C PRO A 292 7.30 -1.37 -1.79
N GLU A 293 8.13 -2.16 -2.45
CA GLU A 293 9.43 -1.76 -2.97
C GLU A 293 9.28 -0.79 -4.15
N LEU A 294 10.37 -0.10 -4.53
CA LEU A 294 10.35 0.92 -5.58
C LEU A 294 9.74 0.42 -6.89
N GLU A 295 10.16 -0.77 -7.33
CA GLU A 295 9.65 -1.40 -8.56
C GLU A 295 8.15 -1.60 -8.51
N THR A 296 7.64 -2.08 -7.39
CA THR A 296 6.21 -2.28 -7.19
C THR A 296 5.46 -0.95 -7.16
N ARG A 297 6.04 0.11 -6.55
CA ARG A 297 5.44 1.46 -6.55
C ARG A 297 5.32 2.03 -7.96
N ILE A 298 6.38 1.89 -8.77
CA ILE A 298 6.38 2.32 -10.18
C ILE A 298 5.31 1.56 -10.97
N ALA A 299 5.23 0.24 -10.81
CA ALA A 299 4.22 -0.58 -11.46
C ALA A 299 2.79 -0.17 -11.07
N ILE A 300 2.56 0.18 -9.79
CA ILE A 300 1.28 0.70 -9.30
C ILE A 300 0.95 2.04 -10.00
N LEU A 301 1.89 2.96 -10.09
CA LEU A 301 1.70 4.25 -10.76
C LEU A 301 1.32 4.08 -12.23
N HIS A 302 2.03 3.23 -12.98
CA HIS A 302 1.70 2.93 -14.37
C HIS A 302 0.30 2.33 -14.52
N LYS A 303 -0.03 1.31 -13.73
CA LYS A 303 -1.35 0.67 -13.76
C LYS A 303 -2.48 1.64 -13.44
N LYS A 304 -2.27 2.53 -12.45
CA LYS A 304 -3.28 3.52 -12.07
C LYS A 304 -3.42 4.64 -13.10
N ALA A 305 -2.32 5.09 -13.71
CA ALA A 305 -2.34 6.06 -14.80
C ALA A 305 -3.06 5.49 -16.03
N GLU A 306 -2.70 4.26 -16.46
CA GLU A 306 -3.34 3.56 -17.58
C GLU A 306 -4.85 3.45 -17.40
N ARG A 307 -5.30 3.12 -16.18
CA ARG A 307 -6.71 3.04 -15.85
C ARG A 307 -7.45 4.37 -15.96
N ASN A 308 -6.77 5.48 -15.72
CA ASN A 308 -7.31 6.83 -15.91
C ASN A 308 -7.14 7.32 -17.38
N GLY A 309 -6.73 6.45 -18.31
CA GLY A 309 -6.53 6.79 -19.71
C GLY A 309 -5.32 7.68 -19.96
N ILE A 310 -4.37 7.75 -19.01
CA ILE A 310 -3.19 8.62 -19.08
C ILE A 310 -1.94 7.75 -19.07
N ARG A 311 -0.95 8.15 -19.85
CA ARG A 311 0.38 7.56 -19.85
C ARG A 311 1.31 8.41 -19.00
N ILE A 312 1.79 7.85 -17.88
CA ILE A 312 2.81 8.50 -17.06
C ILE A 312 4.21 8.16 -17.64
N PRO A 313 5.10 9.16 -17.85
CA PRO A 313 6.49 8.92 -18.22
C PRO A 313 7.24 8.15 -17.12
N ASP A 314 8.18 7.30 -17.52
CA ASP A 314 8.91 6.42 -16.60
C ASP A 314 9.76 7.20 -15.59
N ASP A 315 10.35 8.30 -16.00
CA ASP A 315 11.13 9.21 -15.15
C ASP A 315 10.25 9.90 -14.09
N VAL A 316 9.03 10.28 -14.44
CA VAL A 316 8.03 10.82 -13.50
C VAL A 316 7.58 9.75 -12.52
N ALA A 317 7.27 8.54 -13.01
CA ALA A 317 6.90 7.43 -12.15
C ALA A 317 8.01 7.04 -11.16
N ALA A 318 9.28 7.04 -11.63
CA ALA A 318 10.44 6.80 -10.80
C ALA A 318 10.64 7.90 -9.75
N LEU A 319 10.46 9.17 -10.13
CA LEU A 319 10.55 10.30 -9.20
C LEU A 319 9.51 10.20 -8.08
N LEU A 320 8.23 10.01 -8.43
CA LEU A 320 7.15 9.83 -7.44
C LEU A 320 7.38 8.60 -6.58
N GLY A 321 7.73 7.47 -7.20
CA GLY A 321 8.00 6.22 -6.50
C GLY A 321 9.18 6.31 -5.52
N ASN A 322 10.22 7.06 -5.82
CA ASN A 322 11.35 7.29 -4.92
C ASN A 322 10.98 8.19 -3.74
N HIS A 323 10.16 9.21 -3.98
CA HIS A 323 9.77 10.18 -2.95
C HIS A 323 8.74 9.59 -1.99
N ILE A 324 7.69 8.94 -2.50
CA ILE A 324 6.58 8.42 -1.71
C ILE A 324 6.82 6.95 -1.37
N ARG A 325 7.23 6.68 -0.14
CA ARG A 325 7.58 5.34 0.35
C ARG A 325 6.62 4.79 1.39
N SER A 326 5.73 5.62 1.91
CA SER A 326 4.87 5.32 3.05
C SER A 326 3.80 4.29 2.74
N ASN A 327 2.98 4.55 1.73
CA ASN A 327 1.83 3.72 1.39
C ASN A 327 1.30 3.99 -0.04
N VAL A 328 0.49 3.06 -0.53
CA VAL A 328 -0.08 3.12 -1.89
C VAL A 328 -1.16 4.20 -2.02
N ARG A 329 -1.91 4.49 -0.94
CA ARG A 329 -2.96 5.54 -0.98
C ARG A 329 -2.36 6.93 -1.22
N GLU A 330 -1.25 7.25 -0.57
CA GLU A 330 -0.53 8.50 -0.77
C GLU A 330 0.06 8.58 -2.19
N LEU A 331 0.59 7.46 -2.69
CA LEU A 331 1.10 7.35 -4.04
C LEU A 331 0.01 7.61 -5.10
N GLU A 332 -1.18 7.03 -4.92
CA GLU A 332 -2.35 7.25 -5.78
C GLU A 332 -2.85 8.70 -5.68
N GLY A 333 -2.96 9.24 -4.47
CA GLY A 333 -3.38 10.62 -4.24
C GLY A 333 -2.45 11.62 -4.94
N THR A 334 -1.14 11.41 -4.85
CA THR A 334 -0.15 12.26 -5.53
C THR A 334 -0.27 12.17 -7.05
N LEU A 335 -0.48 10.98 -7.59
CA LEU A 335 -0.72 10.81 -9.04
C LEU A 335 -1.97 11.58 -9.48
N ILE A 336 -3.07 11.48 -8.73
CA ILE A 336 -4.32 12.21 -9.01
C ILE A 336 -4.09 13.72 -8.97
N SER A 337 -3.39 14.23 -7.94
CA SER A 337 -3.05 15.65 -7.81
C SER A 337 -2.20 16.14 -8.99
N LEU A 338 -1.20 15.34 -9.42
CA LEU A 338 -0.39 15.64 -10.58
C LEU A 338 -1.20 15.70 -11.88
N MET A 339 -2.10 14.74 -12.07
CA MET A 339 -3.00 14.72 -13.23
C MET A 339 -3.94 15.93 -13.24
N ALA A 340 -4.52 16.29 -12.09
CA ALA A 340 -5.37 17.47 -11.95
C ALA A 340 -4.59 18.76 -12.24
N TYR A 341 -3.39 18.90 -11.68
CA TYR A 341 -2.52 20.06 -11.94
C TYR A 341 -2.22 20.20 -13.44
N CYS A 342 -1.80 19.14 -14.12
CA CYS A 342 -1.51 19.15 -15.54
C CYS A 342 -2.75 19.50 -16.39
N SER A 343 -3.91 18.97 -16.02
CA SER A 343 -5.18 19.25 -16.70
C SER A 343 -5.58 20.74 -16.58
N ILE A 344 -5.56 21.27 -15.36
CA ILE A 344 -5.93 22.70 -15.09
C ILE A 344 -4.99 23.66 -15.80
N HIS A 345 -3.69 23.39 -15.76
CA HIS A 345 -2.68 24.29 -16.34
C HIS A 345 -2.38 23.99 -17.82
N LYS A 346 -3.05 23.00 -18.42
CA LYS A 346 -2.82 22.54 -19.80
C LYS A 346 -1.34 22.22 -20.07
N LYS A 347 -0.67 21.62 -19.09
CA LYS A 347 0.72 21.18 -19.14
C LYS A 347 0.80 19.70 -19.45
N GLU A 348 1.93 19.28 -20.02
CA GLU A 348 2.28 17.88 -20.13
C GLU A 348 2.65 17.31 -18.74
N LEU A 349 2.51 16.00 -18.60
CA LEU A 349 2.87 15.28 -17.39
C LEU A 349 4.37 15.01 -17.43
N ASP A 350 5.15 15.96 -16.88
CA ASP A 350 6.61 15.99 -16.91
C ASP A 350 7.24 16.05 -15.52
N ILE A 351 8.57 15.96 -15.46
CA ILE A 351 9.34 16.05 -14.20
C ILE A 351 9.12 17.38 -13.45
N GLU A 352 8.95 18.49 -14.18
CA GLU A 352 8.78 19.80 -13.53
C GLU A 352 7.43 19.87 -12.81
N ALA A 353 6.36 19.40 -13.46
CA ALA A 353 5.05 19.30 -12.83
C ALA A 353 5.08 18.34 -11.63
N ALA A 354 5.75 17.21 -11.74
CA ALA A 354 5.90 16.26 -10.63
C ALA A 354 6.65 16.85 -9.44
N LYS A 355 7.76 17.57 -9.68
CA LYS A 355 8.49 18.28 -8.63
C LYS A 355 7.64 19.34 -7.94
N HIS A 356 6.87 20.10 -8.70
CA HIS A 356 5.97 21.10 -8.12
C HIS A 356 4.98 20.49 -7.13
N ILE A 357 4.36 19.35 -7.50
CA ILE A 357 3.43 18.66 -6.62
C ILE A 357 4.14 18.07 -5.38
N LEU A 358 5.35 17.51 -5.55
CA LEU A 358 6.14 17.00 -4.44
C LEU A 358 6.56 18.09 -3.47
N ASP A 359 6.94 19.27 -3.97
CA ASP A 359 7.27 20.43 -3.15
C ASP A 359 6.06 20.94 -2.33
N GLU A 360 4.85 20.87 -2.87
CA GLU A 360 3.61 21.19 -2.14
C GLU A 360 3.29 20.17 -1.05
N LEU A 361 3.58 18.89 -1.26
CA LEU A 361 3.39 17.83 -0.26
C LEU A 361 4.41 17.90 0.88
N GLY A 362 5.54 18.58 0.64
CA GLY A 362 6.64 18.68 1.59
C GLY A 362 7.51 17.39 1.64
N PRO A 363 8.58 17.40 2.46
CA PRO A 363 9.54 16.31 2.52
C PRO A 363 8.88 15.01 2.97
N SER A 364 9.28 13.91 2.31
CA SER A 364 8.86 12.57 2.70
C SER A 364 9.25 12.25 4.14
N PRO A 365 8.40 11.58 4.94
CA PRO A 365 8.77 11.10 6.27
C PRO A 365 10.05 10.26 6.29
N SER A 366 10.40 9.63 5.16
CA SER A 366 11.63 8.84 5.02
C SER A 366 12.92 9.66 4.85
N GLU A 367 12.82 10.94 4.57
CA GLU A 367 13.97 11.87 4.48
C GLU A 367 14.28 12.51 5.82
N MET A 368 13.34 12.45 6.76
CA MET A 368 13.54 12.92 8.13
C MET A 368 14.16 11.81 8.97
N SER A 369 15.41 11.97 9.39
CA SER A 369 16.03 11.06 10.35
C SER A 369 15.66 11.45 11.80
N ILE A 370 15.66 10.48 12.70
CA ILE A 370 15.45 10.72 14.13
C ILE A 370 16.52 11.71 14.65
N GLU A 371 17.76 11.54 14.20
CA GLU A 371 18.90 12.39 14.57
C GLU A 371 18.70 13.84 14.10
N ALA A 372 18.19 14.05 12.89
CA ALA A 372 17.89 15.38 12.37
C ALA A 372 16.84 16.09 13.24
N ILE A 373 15.75 15.39 13.61
CA ILE A 373 14.74 15.97 14.51
C ILE A 373 15.32 16.26 15.90
N GLN A 374 16.14 15.35 16.42
CA GLN A 374 16.82 15.57 17.71
C GLN A 374 17.70 16.81 17.66
N GLN A 375 18.48 16.99 16.59
CA GLN A 375 19.35 18.15 16.41
C GLN A 375 18.53 19.45 16.33
N GLN A 376 17.50 19.49 15.52
CA GLN A 376 16.63 20.67 15.36
C GLN A 376 15.96 21.09 16.67
N VAL A 377 15.45 20.14 17.44
CA VAL A 377 14.88 20.42 18.75
C VAL A 377 15.95 20.90 19.73
N ALA A 378 17.14 20.30 19.70
CA ALA A 378 18.26 20.72 20.55
C ALA A 378 18.69 22.16 20.23
N ASP A 379 18.82 22.51 18.96
CA ASP A 379 19.17 23.86 18.51
C ASP A 379 18.12 24.88 18.93
N HIS A 380 16.83 24.57 18.75
CA HIS A 380 15.73 25.46 19.18
C HIS A 380 15.75 25.78 20.69
N PHE A 381 16.08 24.77 21.50
CA PHE A 381 16.19 24.95 22.96
C PHE A 381 17.59 25.35 23.43
N ASN A 382 18.50 25.73 22.51
CA ASN A 382 19.89 26.09 22.80
C ASN A 382 20.63 25.07 23.67
N MET A 383 20.48 23.77 23.36
CA MET A 383 21.14 22.68 24.04
C MET A 383 21.83 21.73 23.06
N THR A 384 22.74 20.90 23.56
CA THR A 384 23.39 19.88 22.72
C THR A 384 22.47 18.65 22.56
N GLN A 385 22.58 17.95 21.43
CA GLN A 385 21.85 16.70 21.20
C GLN A 385 22.16 15.64 22.28
N GLU A 386 23.41 15.59 22.77
CA GLU A 386 23.83 14.69 23.84
C GLU A 386 23.06 14.96 25.15
N LEU A 387 22.79 16.23 25.45
CA LEU A 387 22.01 16.64 26.63
C LEU A 387 20.52 16.24 26.48
N LEU A 388 20.01 16.35 25.28
CA LEU A 388 18.64 15.94 24.94
C LEU A 388 18.46 14.42 25.11
N ILE A 389 19.40 13.62 24.63
CA ILE A 389 19.40 12.14 24.70
C ILE A 389 19.72 11.66 26.13
N GLY A 390 20.60 12.37 26.82
CA GLY A 390 21.14 11.99 28.12
C GLY A 390 20.12 11.85 29.26
N LYS A 391 20.60 11.48 30.46
CA LYS A 391 19.78 11.24 31.66
C LYS A 391 19.41 12.53 32.44
N GLY A 392 19.66 13.71 31.85
CA GLY A 392 19.37 15.00 32.48
C GLY A 392 17.91 15.14 32.92
N ARG A 393 17.66 15.69 34.14
CA ARG A 393 16.32 15.86 34.73
C ARG A 393 15.91 17.32 34.87
N LYS A 394 16.67 18.27 34.34
CA LYS A 394 16.26 19.67 34.30
C LYS A 394 14.98 19.82 33.48
N GLN A 395 14.07 20.64 33.95
CA GLN A 395 12.72 20.77 33.42
C GLN A 395 12.74 21.12 31.91
N ASP A 396 13.61 22.04 31.49
CA ASP A 396 13.74 22.45 30.10
C ASP A 396 14.20 21.29 29.20
N VAL A 397 15.19 20.50 29.67
CA VAL A 397 15.70 19.32 28.94
C VAL A 397 14.64 18.23 28.83
N VAL A 398 13.85 18.04 29.90
CA VAL A 398 12.75 17.06 29.89
C VAL A 398 11.65 17.50 28.92
N THR A 399 11.31 18.78 28.90
CA THR A 399 10.29 19.33 28.00
C THR A 399 10.75 19.22 26.55
N ALA A 400 11.98 19.61 26.21
CA ALA A 400 12.54 19.48 24.88
C ALA A 400 12.58 18.01 24.41
N ARG A 401 12.99 17.11 25.30
CA ARG A 401 13.00 15.66 25.04
C ARG A 401 11.60 15.11 24.76
N HIS A 402 10.59 15.50 25.52
CA HIS A 402 9.21 15.06 25.28
C HIS A 402 8.69 15.59 23.94
N ILE A 403 8.99 16.84 23.59
CA ILE A 403 8.65 17.43 22.29
C ILE A 403 9.36 16.66 21.15
N ALA A 404 10.65 16.37 21.29
CA ALA A 404 11.39 15.60 20.28
C ALA A 404 10.79 14.19 20.07
N MET A 405 10.47 13.48 21.16
CA MET A 405 9.81 12.15 21.07
C MET A 405 8.44 12.25 20.40
N PHE A 406 7.65 13.28 20.72
CA PHE A 406 6.35 13.54 20.09
C PHE A 406 6.50 13.84 18.60
N LEU A 407 7.43 14.72 18.22
CA LEU A 407 7.66 15.07 16.81
C LEU A 407 8.16 13.89 15.99
N ILE A 408 9.07 13.08 16.52
CA ILE A 408 9.52 11.85 15.86
C ILE A 408 8.33 10.89 15.64
N ARG A 409 7.46 10.73 16.65
CA ARG A 409 6.27 9.89 16.52
C ARG A 409 5.29 10.43 15.48
N SER A 410 5.05 11.75 15.48
CA SER A 410 4.07 12.39 14.58
C SER A 410 4.58 12.58 13.15
N LEU A 411 5.88 12.87 12.95
CA LEU A 411 6.45 13.17 11.63
C LEU A 411 6.98 11.93 10.90
N ILE A 412 7.62 10.99 11.63
CA ILE A 412 8.23 9.79 11.04
C ILE A 412 7.36 8.54 11.27
N GLY A 413 6.46 8.54 12.25
CA GLY A 413 5.67 7.38 12.60
C GLY A 413 6.42 6.26 13.32
N SER A 414 7.66 6.51 13.78
CA SER A 414 8.51 5.50 14.42
C SER A 414 7.87 4.81 15.62
N HIS A 415 8.14 3.52 15.82
CA HIS A 415 7.64 2.78 16.98
C HIS A 415 8.22 3.31 18.29
N PHE A 416 7.43 3.24 19.37
CA PHE A 416 7.85 3.75 20.70
C PHE A 416 9.13 3.10 21.21
N THR A 417 9.36 1.82 20.91
CA THR A 417 10.59 1.10 21.23
C THR A 417 11.80 1.67 20.50
N THR A 418 11.65 1.95 19.20
CA THR A 418 12.71 2.56 18.36
C THR A 418 13.05 3.96 18.87
N ILE A 419 12.03 4.78 19.15
CA ILE A 419 12.24 6.11 19.75
C ILE A 419 13.00 5.98 21.08
N GLY A 420 12.61 5.05 21.95
CA GLY A 420 13.29 4.82 23.22
C GLY A 420 14.79 4.50 23.08
N LEU A 421 15.16 3.70 22.08
CA LEU A 421 16.57 3.36 21.78
C LEU A 421 17.37 4.62 21.45
N HIS A 422 16.86 5.51 20.59
CA HIS A 422 17.56 6.75 20.19
C HIS A 422 17.58 7.84 21.29
N PHE A 423 16.87 7.65 22.40
CA PHE A 423 16.92 8.54 23.57
C PHE A 423 17.60 7.89 24.79
N GLY A 424 18.70 7.19 24.56
CA GLY A 424 19.53 6.61 25.61
C GLY A 424 18.93 5.36 26.25
N ASN A 425 18.35 4.48 25.43
CA ASN A 425 17.80 3.18 25.81
C ASN A 425 16.67 3.30 26.86
N ARG A 426 15.74 4.23 26.62
CA ARG A 426 14.57 4.42 27.48
C ARG A 426 13.50 3.40 27.14
N ASP A 427 12.80 2.98 28.20
CA ASP A 427 11.65 2.10 28.05
C ASP A 427 10.54 2.76 27.19
N HIS A 428 9.83 1.95 26.39
CA HIS A 428 8.72 2.39 25.55
C HIS A 428 7.62 3.10 26.34
N SER A 429 7.36 2.68 27.59
CA SER A 429 6.39 3.33 28.50
C SER A 429 6.77 4.78 28.80
N THR A 430 8.07 5.08 28.91
CA THR A 430 8.57 6.45 29.08
C THR A 430 8.27 7.30 27.85
N VAL A 431 8.41 6.73 26.65
CA VAL A 431 8.10 7.44 25.38
C VAL A 431 6.60 7.69 25.25
N ILE A 432 5.76 6.70 25.55
CA ILE A 432 4.30 6.84 25.56
C ILE A 432 3.89 7.96 26.51
N HIS A 433 4.43 7.97 27.74
CA HIS A 433 4.15 9.02 28.71
C HIS A 433 4.60 10.40 28.21
N ALA A 434 5.76 10.49 27.54
CA ALA A 434 6.26 11.74 26.99
C ALA A 434 5.31 12.28 25.89
N VAL A 435 4.92 11.44 24.94
CA VAL A 435 4.00 11.77 23.85
C VAL A 435 2.65 12.23 24.40
N SER A 436 2.01 11.46 25.29
CA SER A 436 0.73 11.81 25.91
C SER A 436 0.80 13.10 26.73
N THR A 437 1.97 13.39 27.32
CA THR A 437 2.17 14.64 28.09
C THR A 437 2.20 15.85 27.17
N VAL A 438 2.85 15.75 25.98
CA VAL A 438 2.87 16.83 24.99
C VAL A 438 1.47 17.03 24.41
N GLU A 439 0.77 15.96 24.02
CA GLU A 439 -0.60 16.03 23.49
C GLU A 439 -1.56 16.74 24.46
N ARG A 440 -1.50 16.36 25.74
CA ARG A 440 -2.33 16.99 26.78
C ARG A 440 -1.97 18.47 26.97
N LYS A 441 -0.67 18.83 26.92
CA LYS A 441 -0.24 20.24 27.04
C LYS A 441 -0.69 21.05 25.83
N CYS A 442 -0.59 20.52 24.62
CA CYS A 442 -1.07 21.20 23.41
C CYS A 442 -2.59 21.47 23.45
N LYS A 443 -3.38 20.57 24.05
CA LYS A 443 -4.83 20.79 24.24
C LYS A 443 -5.15 21.90 25.27
N ASN A 444 -4.30 22.09 26.29
CA ASN A 444 -4.57 22.97 27.41
C ASN A 444 -3.85 24.32 27.33
N ASP A 445 -2.80 24.43 26.53
CA ASP A 445 -1.97 25.64 26.38
C ASP A 445 -1.76 25.99 24.91
N PRO A 446 -2.50 26.99 24.39
CA PRO A 446 -2.37 27.41 22.99
C PRO A 446 -0.97 27.94 22.63
N THR A 447 -0.23 28.49 23.59
CA THR A 447 1.14 28.99 23.36
C THR A 447 2.11 27.83 23.15
N PHE A 448 1.96 26.79 23.96
CA PHE A 448 2.74 25.56 23.82
C PHE A 448 2.38 24.80 22.54
N ALA A 449 1.11 24.79 22.14
CA ALA A 449 0.67 24.19 20.88
C ALA A 449 1.32 24.88 19.67
N ARG A 450 1.33 26.22 19.63
CA ARG A 450 2.00 27.00 18.58
C ARG A 450 3.50 26.69 18.51
N LEU A 451 4.17 26.64 19.64
CA LEU A 451 5.61 26.32 19.68
C LEU A 451 5.89 24.93 19.07
N VAL A 452 5.08 23.91 19.38
CA VAL A 452 5.24 22.57 18.81
C VAL A 452 4.93 22.56 17.31
N GLU A 453 3.94 23.33 16.87
CA GLU A 453 3.56 23.48 15.47
C GLU A 453 4.65 24.22 14.66
N ASP A 454 5.20 25.32 15.20
CA ASP A 454 6.30 26.06 14.57
C ASP A 454 7.55 25.20 14.43
N LEU A 455 7.89 24.42 15.46
CA LEU A 455 8.97 23.44 15.39
C LEU A 455 8.71 22.36 14.33
N SER A 456 7.50 21.82 14.28
CA SER A 456 7.10 20.85 13.27
C SER A 456 7.26 21.40 11.86
N ASN A 457 6.81 22.63 11.62
CA ASN A 457 6.92 23.32 10.33
C ASN A 457 8.38 23.63 9.98
N THR A 458 9.21 24.01 10.95
CA THR A 458 10.64 24.27 10.74
C THR A 458 11.38 23.01 10.34
N ILE A 459 11.11 21.88 11.03
CA ILE A 459 11.71 20.58 10.73
C ILE A 459 11.32 20.13 9.31
N ARG A 460 10.05 20.28 8.93
CA ARG A 460 9.58 19.97 7.57
C ARG A 460 10.29 20.78 6.49
N ARG A 461 10.55 22.07 6.75
CA ARG A 461 11.21 22.97 5.78
C ARG A 461 12.72 22.74 5.63
N GLN A 462 13.39 22.23 6.64
CA GLN A 462 14.85 22.03 6.63
C GLN A 462 15.27 20.62 6.19
N SER A 463 14.31 19.75 5.94
CA SER A 463 14.56 18.43 5.36
C SER A 463 14.64 18.45 3.82
N HIS A 464 14.78 19.65 3.23
CA HIS A 464 15.02 19.89 1.81
C HIS A 464 16.49 19.97 1.47
#